data_ee08c6c19fafd8e6f9bbd1cb2fecca18
#
_entry.id   ee08c6c19fafd8e6f9bbd1cb2fecca18
#
_cell.length_a   1.000
_cell.length_b   1.000
_cell.length_c   1.000
_cell.angle_alpha   90.00
_cell.angle_beta   90.00
_cell.angle_gamma   90.00
#
_symmetry.space_group_name_H-M   'P 1'
#
loop_
_entity.id
_entity.type
_entity.pdbx_description
1 polymer ?
#
loop_
_entity_poly.entity_id
_entity_poly.type
_entity_poly.pdbx_seq_one_letter_code
_entity_poly.pdbx_strand_id
1 'polypeptide(L)'
;VQPFKVGPDYIDPGLHRVASGADSHNLDAWMGTNDVVQEVFYRHSEHGHISIIEGVMGLFDGMRDGDCGSTAHIARLLQAPVILVVNARGMARSCGALVKGYRDFDPRVNVAGVIFNNVGGPRHVEYITKIVEEEVGVPVLGTVRRYPNINMPERHLGLLPAAEHGGLEGLIEELTAAVAEDVDLDRLLAVARDAPPLEEKRTVERPKESFRVRVAVGRDEAFNFYYQDSLDYLEELGAELVFFSPLHDSFVPGGIDGIYLGGGFPEMFLTRLARNLDMRDSLRHTAVSGIPIYAECGGLMYLAEKIVDFEGRVFEGAGLVPGSIQMQPKLEALGYVTAKSVTESILAQPGEELRGHEFHYSKMTGRPDLCTAYKLYGGRGHDGRTEGYAKKNLLASYVHLHLRSNPMAARRFLRACAGRRDED
;
A
#
# COMPACT_ATOMS: atom_id res chain seq x y z
N VAL A 1 -0.46 -14.16 -14.11
CA VAL A 1 0.58 -13.29 -13.54
C VAL A 1 0.24 -13.01 -12.10
N GLN A 2 1.22 -13.17 -11.21
CA GLN A 2 1.09 -12.75 -9.82
C GLN A 2 1.84 -11.42 -9.62
N PRO A 3 1.14 -10.31 -9.36
CA PRO A 3 1.77 -9.02 -9.14
C PRO A 3 2.18 -8.82 -7.68
N PHE A 4 3.28 -8.07 -7.50
CA PHE A 4 3.75 -7.58 -6.21
C PHE A 4 4.22 -6.13 -6.33
N LYS A 5 4.16 -5.39 -5.22
CA LYS A 5 4.68 -4.02 -5.11
C LYS A 5 5.71 -3.92 -3.98
N VAL A 6 6.87 -3.34 -4.24
CA VAL A 6 7.84 -3.03 -3.18
C VAL A 6 7.37 -1.81 -2.39
N GLY A 7 7.44 -1.90 -1.06
CA GLY A 7 7.14 -0.79 -0.17
C GLY A 7 5.65 -0.53 0.10
N PRO A 8 5.32 0.58 0.80
CA PRO A 8 4.00 0.87 1.34
C PRO A 8 3.13 1.63 0.33
N ASP A 9 2.72 0.98 -0.73
CA ASP A 9 1.88 1.55 -1.79
C ASP A 9 0.48 0.91 -1.78
N TYR A 10 -0.55 1.69 -2.10
CA TYR A 10 -1.95 1.24 -2.16
C TYR A 10 -2.58 1.47 -3.53
N ILE A 11 -2.01 2.37 -4.35
CA ILE A 11 -2.56 2.76 -5.65
C ILE A 11 -2.15 1.75 -6.72
N ASP A 12 -0.83 1.50 -6.85
CA ASP A 12 -0.31 0.57 -7.84
C ASP A 12 -0.85 -0.86 -7.65
N PRO A 13 -0.97 -1.42 -6.42
CA PRO A 13 -1.62 -2.71 -6.20
C PRO A 13 -3.04 -2.79 -6.74
N GLY A 14 -3.82 -1.70 -6.65
CA GLY A 14 -5.16 -1.63 -7.24
C GLY A 14 -5.15 -1.70 -8.76
N LEU A 15 -4.22 -1.01 -9.41
CA LEU A 15 -4.00 -1.06 -10.87
C LEU A 15 -3.52 -2.44 -11.32
N HIS A 16 -2.59 -3.05 -10.57
CA HIS A 16 -2.09 -4.40 -10.82
C HIS A 16 -3.23 -5.43 -10.82
N ARG A 17 -4.14 -5.31 -9.86
CA ARG A 17 -5.30 -6.21 -9.75
C ARG A 17 -6.19 -6.13 -11.00
N VAL A 18 -6.48 -4.93 -11.50
CA VAL A 18 -7.27 -4.77 -12.72
C VAL A 18 -6.54 -5.33 -13.94
N ALA A 19 -5.22 -5.10 -14.05
CA ALA A 19 -4.41 -5.56 -15.17
C ALA A 19 -4.18 -7.08 -15.19
N SER A 20 -4.04 -7.72 -14.02
CA SER A 20 -3.67 -9.14 -13.90
C SER A 20 -4.83 -10.06 -13.56
N GLY A 21 -5.92 -9.53 -12.99
CA GLY A 21 -7.01 -10.31 -12.41
C GLY A 21 -6.65 -10.98 -11.07
N ALA A 22 -5.46 -10.71 -10.51
CA ALA A 22 -4.99 -11.26 -9.24
C ALA A 22 -4.70 -10.15 -8.24
N ASP A 23 -4.89 -10.41 -6.94
CA ASP A 23 -4.53 -9.46 -5.89
C ASP A 23 -3.02 -9.23 -5.88
N SER A 24 -2.62 -7.97 -5.71
CA SER A 24 -1.22 -7.56 -5.59
C SER A 24 -0.83 -7.41 -4.13
N HIS A 25 0.35 -7.91 -3.77
CA HIS A 25 0.84 -7.95 -2.40
C HIS A 25 2.06 -7.04 -2.22
N ASN A 26 2.14 -6.38 -1.04
CA ASN A 26 3.25 -5.49 -0.75
C ASN A 26 4.43 -6.27 -0.15
N LEU A 27 5.62 -6.06 -0.72
CA LEU A 27 6.88 -6.60 -0.22
C LEU A 27 7.66 -5.51 0.49
N ASP A 28 7.52 -5.45 1.82
CA ASP A 28 8.10 -4.40 2.64
C ASP A 28 8.94 -4.97 3.78
N ALA A 29 10.26 -4.90 3.62
CA ALA A 29 11.21 -5.44 4.60
C ALA A 29 11.43 -4.51 5.80
N TRP A 30 10.95 -3.26 5.75
CA TRP A 30 11.06 -2.35 6.89
C TRP A 30 9.88 -2.50 7.85
N MET A 31 8.64 -2.51 7.35
CA MET A 31 7.45 -2.76 8.18
C MET A 31 7.45 -4.19 8.69
N GLY A 32 7.79 -5.15 7.82
CA GLY A 32 7.97 -6.55 8.15
C GLY A 32 9.40 -6.93 8.49
N THR A 33 9.71 -8.18 8.29
CA THR A 33 11.05 -8.73 8.31
C THR A 33 11.36 -9.37 6.97
N ASN A 34 12.61 -9.72 6.73
CA ASN A 34 12.99 -10.49 5.55
C ASN A 34 12.18 -11.79 5.43
N ASP A 35 11.90 -12.45 6.55
CA ASP A 35 11.14 -13.70 6.57
C ASP A 35 9.67 -13.47 6.16
N VAL A 36 9.05 -12.37 6.61
CA VAL A 36 7.68 -11.99 6.19
C VAL A 36 7.62 -11.71 4.69
N VAL A 37 8.60 -10.98 4.14
CA VAL A 37 8.67 -10.71 2.69
C VAL A 37 8.77 -12.01 1.89
N GLN A 38 9.65 -12.93 2.32
CA GLN A 38 9.81 -14.22 1.66
C GLN A 38 8.56 -15.08 1.77
N GLU A 39 7.91 -15.11 2.94
CA GLU A 39 6.64 -15.83 3.14
C GLU A 39 5.53 -15.31 2.22
N VAL A 40 5.32 -13.99 2.19
CA VAL A 40 4.33 -13.35 1.32
C VAL A 40 4.59 -13.69 -0.14
N PHE A 41 5.83 -13.52 -0.58
CA PHE A 41 6.22 -13.84 -1.96
C PHE A 41 6.00 -15.32 -2.28
N TYR A 42 6.46 -16.22 -1.44
CA TYR A 42 6.34 -17.67 -1.63
C TYR A 42 4.88 -18.09 -1.76
N ARG A 43 4.08 -17.71 -0.79
CA ARG A 43 2.67 -18.08 -0.68
C ARG A 43 1.86 -17.71 -1.93
N HIS A 44 2.07 -16.51 -2.45
CA HIS A 44 1.28 -16.00 -3.55
C HIS A 44 1.86 -16.33 -4.93
N SER A 45 3.18 -16.51 -5.03
CA SER A 45 3.83 -16.89 -6.29
C SER A 45 3.45 -18.30 -6.78
N GLU A 46 3.10 -19.22 -5.89
CA GLU A 46 2.70 -20.60 -6.22
C GLU A 46 1.46 -20.66 -7.14
N HIS A 47 0.60 -19.65 -7.10
CA HIS A 47 -0.64 -19.60 -7.89
C HIS A 47 -0.46 -18.99 -9.27
N GLY A 48 0.71 -18.42 -9.58
CA GLY A 48 1.01 -17.75 -10.84
C GLY A 48 2.05 -18.47 -11.68
N HIS A 49 1.96 -18.37 -13.03
CA HIS A 49 3.01 -18.86 -13.90
C HIS A 49 4.26 -17.96 -13.92
N ILE A 50 4.08 -16.69 -13.56
CA ILE A 50 5.14 -15.68 -13.46
C ILE A 50 4.77 -14.66 -12.38
N SER A 51 5.76 -14.25 -11.59
CA SER A 51 5.64 -13.16 -10.64
C SER A 51 6.28 -11.90 -11.19
N ILE A 52 5.58 -10.77 -11.11
CA ILE A 52 6.11 -9.45 -11.47
C ILE A 52 6.13 -8.59 -10.22
N ILE A 53 7.33 -8.11 -9.86
CA ILE A 53 7.55 -7.26 -8.70
C ILE A 53 7.82 -5.85 -9.22
N GLU A 54 6.89 -4.93 -9.01
CA GLU A 54 7.13 -3.52 -9.30
C GLU A 54 7.94 -2.89 -8.17
N GLY A 55 9.06 -2.24 -8.55
CA GLY A 55 9.91 -1.50 -7.63
C GLY A 55 9.27 -0.20 -7.12
N VAL A 56 9.93 0.43 -6.17
CA VAL A 56 9.56 1.73 -5.60
C VAL A 56 10.73 2.70 -5.72
N MET A 57 10.45 3.97 -6.05
CA MET A 57 11.46 5.03 -6.20
C MET A 57 12.65 4.62 -7.10
N GLY A 58 13.89 5.02 -6.80
CA GLY A 58 15.07 4.50 -7.44
C GLY A 58 15.44 3.10 -6.91
N LEU A 59 16.11 2.29 -7.75
CA LEU A 59 16.47 0.89 -7.43
C LEU A 59 17.14 0.73 -6.06
N PHE A 60 18.02 1.66 -5.69
CA PHE A 60 18.81 1.62 -4.45
C PHE A 60 18.28 2.54 -3.34
N ASP A 61 17.17 3.24 -3.59
CA ASP A 61 16.59 4.15 -2.61
C ASP A 61 15.83 3.37 -1.55
N GLY A 62 16.37 3.34 -0.34
CA GLY A 62 15.79 2.69 0.82
C GLY A 62 15.49 3.67 1.94
N MET A 63 15.27 3.12 3.14
CA MET A 63 15.00 3.94 4.29
C MET A 63 16.26 4.66 4.81
N ARG A 64 16.19 6.00 4.95
CA ARG A 64 17.28 6.87 5.41
C ARG A 64 18.56 6.68 4.58
N ASP A 65 19.71 6.47 5.27
CA ASP A 65 21.03 6.35 4.65
C ASP A 65 21.39 4.91 4.22
N GLY A 66 20.41 3.99 4.26
CA GLY A 66 20.58 2.58 3.94
C GLY A 66 19.68 2.10 2.80
N ASP A 67 19.84 0.85 2.44
CA ASP A 67 19.07 0.22 1.38
C ASP A 67 17.91 -0.65 1.90
N CYS A 68 17.67 -0.67 3.21
CA CYS A 68 16.55 -1.42 3.80
C CYS A 68 15.21 -0.94 3.22
N GLY A 69 14.42 -1.88 2.71
CA GLY A 69 13.15 -1.58 2.05
C GLY A 69 13.28 -1.07 0.61
N SER A 70 14.51 -0.93 0.06
CA SER A 70 14.70 -0.59 -1.35
C SER A 70 14.31 -1.75 -2.28
N THR A 71 14.07 -1.43 -3.55
CA THR A 71 13.88 -2.45 -4.59
C THR A 71 15.10 -3.38 -4.70
N ALA A 72 16.32 -2.85 -4.57
CA ALA A 72 17.54 -3.64 -4.56
C ALA A 72 17.61 -4.61 -3.38
N HIS A 73 17.16 -4.20 -2.18
CA HIS A 73 17.07 -5.09 -1.04
C HIS A 73 16.13 -6.27 -1.29
N ILE A 74 14.94 -6.01 -1.82
CA ILE A 74 13.97 -7.06 -2.16
C ILE A 74 14.50 -7.96 -3.28
N ALA A 75 15.12 -7.38 -4.32
CA ALA A 75 15.71 -8.16 -5.41
C ALA A 75 16.78 -9.14 -4.93
N ARG A 76 17.68 -8.70 -4.02
CA ARG A 76 18.69 -9.58 -3.40
C ARG A 76 18.06 -10.65 -2.51
N LEU A 77 17.09 -10.27 -1.70
CA LEU A 77 16.40 -11.17 -0.76
C LEU A 77 15.69 -12.32 -1.49
N LEU A 78 15.06 -11.99 -2.62
CA LEU A 78 14.32 -12.94 -3.44
C LEU A 78 15.16 -13.52 -4.60
N GLN A 79 16.41 -13.09 -4.75
CA GLN A 79 17.28 -13.45 -5.89
C GLN A 79 16.61 -13.18 -7.24
N ALA A 80 15.73 -12.17 -7.28
CA ALA A 80 14.96 -11.81 -8.47
C ALA A 80 15.83 -11.04 -9.48
N PRO A 81 15.82 -11.42 -10.77
CA PRO A 81 16.46 -10.62 -11.80
C PRO A 81 15.76 -9.26 -11.96
N VAL A 82 16.55 -8.22 -12.09
CA VAL A 82 16.07 -6.83 -12.21
C VAL A 82 16.04 -6.41 -13.66
N ILE A 83 14.89 -5.94 -14.12
CA ILE A 83 14.73 -5.25 -15.39
C ILE A 83 14.65 -3.76 -15.12
N LEU A 84 15.65 -2.99 -15.57
CA LEU A 84 15.64 -1.54 -15.41
C LEU A 84 14.70 -0.92 -16.43
N VAL A 85 13.79 -0.04 -15.98
CA VAL A 85 13.01 0.82 -16.88
C VAL A 85 13.62 2.22 -16.87
N VAL A 86 14.19 2.62 -17.99
CA VAL A 86 14.96 3.86 -18.11
C VAL A 86 14.28 4.84 -19.06
N ASN A 87 14.01 6.06 -18.59
CA ASN A 87 13.50 7.12 -19.46
C ASN A 87 14.62 7.62 -20.37
N ALA A 88 14.57 7.26 -21.64
CA ALA A 88 15.57 7.62 -22.66
C ALA A 88 15.34 8.96 -23.34
N ARG A 89 14.34 9.74 -22.91
CA ARG A 89 14.00 11.04 -23.54
C ARG A 89 15.20 11.99 -23.51
N GLY A 90 15.68 12.37 -24.71
CA GLY A 90 16.80 13.29 -24.86
C GLY A 90 18.15 12.71 -24.45
N MET A 91 18.25 11.42 -24.23
CA MET A 91 19.50 10.72 -23.95
C MET A 91 20.05 10.04 -25.20
N ALA A 92 21.36 9.89 -25.26
CA ALA A 92 22.08 9.15 -26.30
C ALA A 92 23.09 8.21 -25.60
N ARG A 93 24.41 8.39 -25.80
CA ARG A 93 25.44 7.54 -25.17
C ARG A 93 25.38 7.53 -23.62
N SER A 94 24.82 8.58 -23.01
CA SER A 94 24.62 8.65 -21.55
C SER A 94 23.71 7.55 -21.01
N CYS A 95 22.84 6.94 -21.84
CA CYS A 95 22.07 5.74 -21.44
C CYS A 95 23.01 4.60 -21.00
N GLY A 96 24.13 4.39 -21.72
CA GLY A 96 25.12 3.37 -21.35
C GLY A 96 25.78 3.67 -20.01
N ALA A 97 26.14 4.93 -19.74
CA ALA A 97 26.70 5.33 -18.44
C ALA A 97 25.72 5.12 -17.29
N LEU A 98 24.44 5.45 -17.51
CA LEU A 98 23.37 5.24 -16.53
C LEU A 98 23.18 3.75 -16.21
N VAL A 99 22.97 2.92 -17.23
CA VAL A 99 22.76 1.47 -17.06
C VAL A 99 23.99 0.82 -16.41
N LYS A 100 25.20 1.21 -16.85
CA LYS A 100 26.45 0.76 -16.26
C LYS A 100 26.52 1.12 -14.76
N GLY A 101 26.15 2.34 -14.41
CA GLY A 101 26.12 2.80 -13.01
C GLY A 101 25.21 1.92 -12.15
N TYR A 102 23.99 1.65 -12.60
CA TYR A 102 23.07 0.76 -11.88
C TYR A 102 23.58 -0.68 -11.77
N ARG A 103 24.12 -1.23 -12.83
CA ARG A 103 24.66 -2.60 -12.84
C ARG A 103 25.87 -2.77 -11.90
N ASP A 104 26.77 -1.80 -11.91
CA ASP A 104 28.06 -1.90 -11.20
C ASP A 104 27.98 -1.39 -9.75
N PHE A 105 26.91 -0.67 -9.36
CA PHE A 105 26.77 -0.06 -8.03
C PHE A 105 26.70 -1.09 -6.89
N ASP A 106 25.95 -2.16 -7.08
CA ASP A 106 25.93 -3.31 -6.16
C ASP A 106 25.94 -4.62 -6.95
N PRO A 107 27.08 -5.33 -7.00
CA PRO A 107 27.24 -6.56 -7.77
C PRO A 107 26.37 -7.73 -7.27
N ARG A 108 25.73 -7.60 -6.13
CA ARG A 108 24.78 -8.59 -5.61
C ARG A 108 23.39 -8.46 -6.24
N VAL A 109 23.13 -7.35 -6.93
CA VAL A 109 21.88 -7.12 -7.67
C VAL A 109 22.07 -7.54 -9.11
N ASN A 110 21.32 -8.55 -9.56
CA ASN A 110 21.38 -9.02 -10.94
C ASN A 110 20.56 -8.12 -11.87
N VAL A 111 21.20 -7.12 -12.49
CA VAL A 111 20.58 -6.33 -13.56
C VAL A 111 20.59 -7.15 -14.85
N ALA A 112 19.51 -7.88 -15.10
CA ALA A 112 19.38 -8.87 -16.17
C ALA A 112 18.94 -8.28 -17.51
N GLY A 113 18.43 -7.03 -17.52
CA GLY A 113 18.00 -6.37 -18.74
C GLY A 113 17.56 -4.93 -18.53
N VAL A 114 17.32 -4.23 -19.63
CA VAL A 114 16.79 -2.87 -19.62
C VAL A 114 15.67 -2.72 -20.64
N ILE A 115 14.65 -1.94 -20.25
CA ILE A 115 13.62 -1.42 -21.16
C ILE A 115 13.77 0.09 -21.19
N PHE A 116 13.98 0.63 -22.39
CA PHE A 116 14.02 2.08 -22.57
C PHE A 116 12.64 2.62 -22.87
N ASN A 117 12.18 3.55 -22.05
CA ASN A 117 10.91 4.24 -22.25
C ASN A 117 11.15 5.63 -22.89
N ASN A 118 10.14 6.15 -23.59
CA ASN A 118 10.17 7.43 -24.31
C ASN A 118 11.31 7.53 -25.34
N VAL A 119 11.57 6.43 -26.05
CA VAL A 119 12.58 6.44 -27.12
C VAL A 119 12.13 7.31 -28.29
N GLY A 120 13.08 7.79 -29.06
CA GLY A 120 12.86 8.51 -30.31
C GLY A 120 12.58 7.56 -31.49
N GLY A 121 12.95 7.99 -32.68
CA GLY A 121 12.79 7.17 -33.88
C GLY A 121 13.82 6.02 -33.98
N PRO A 122 13.73 5.19 -35.07
CA PRO A 122 14.51 3.96 -35.23
C PRO A 122 16.04 4.14 -35.07
N ARG A 123 16.61 5.26 -35.55
CA ARG A 123 18.04 5.55 -35.38
C ARG A 123 18.43 5.74 -33.91
N HIS A 124 17.55 6.32 -33.10
CA HIS A 124 17.81 6.46 -31.67
C HIS A 124 17.81 5.10 -30.97
N VAL A 125 16.83 4.25 -31.31
CA VAL A 125 16.75 2.88 -30.80
C VAL A 125 18.00 2.09 -31.14
N GLU A 126 18.38 2.05 -32.41
CA GLU A 126 19.60 1.34 -32.88
C GLU A 126 20.85 1.82 -32.11
N TYR A 127 20.99 3.13 -31.93
CA TYR A 127 22.17 3.72 -31.30
C TYR A 127 22.26 3.37 -29.81
N ILE A 128 21.18 3.53 -29.03
CA ILE A 128 21.21 3.25 -27.59
C ILE A 128 21.30 1.74 -27.32
N THR A 129 20.64 0.91 -28.12
CA THR A 129 20.71 -0.56 -28.01
C THR A 129 22.15 -1.02 -28.22
N LYS A 130 22.81 -0.59 -29.31
CA LYS A 130 24.19 -0.94 -29.60
C LYS A 130 25.14 -0.58 -28.45
N ILE A 131 25.02 0.64 -27.90
CA ILE A 131 25.88 1.08 -26.79
C ILE A 131 25.68 0.22 -25.55
N VAL A 132 24.42 -0.09 -25.19
CA VAL A 132 24.14 -0.80 -23.96
C VAL A 132 24.49 -2.29 -24.10
N GLU A 133 24.21 -2.92 -25.21
CA GLU A 133 24.54 -4.33 -25.42
C GLU A 133 26.05 -4.56 -25.64
N GLU A 134 26.71 -3.73 -26.49
CA GLU A 134 28.12 -3.93 -26.82
C GLU A 134 29.10 -3.37 -25.77
N GLU A 135 28.83 -2.14 -25.22
CA GLU A 135 29.77 -1.48 -24.31
C GLU A 135 29.44 -1.75 -22.83
N VAL A 136 28.17 -1.99 -22.48
CA VAL A 136 27.76 -2.26 -21.11
C VAL A 136 27.52 -3.75 -20.87
N GLY A 137 27.09 -4.52 -21.89
CA GLY A 137 26.85 -5.94 -21.77
C GLY A 137 25.55 -6.29 -21.04
N VAL A 138 24.55 -5.37 -21.07
CA VAL A 138 23.21 -5.61 -20.53
C VAL A 138 22.24 -5.72 -21.72
N PRO A 139 21.43 -6.80 -21.80
CA PRO A 139 20.48 -6.96 -22.89
C PRO A 139 19.38 -5.89 -22.87
N VAL A 140 19.05 -5.32 -24.03
CA VAL A 140 17.91 -4.43 -24.22
C VAL A 140 16.69 -5.28 -24.56
N LEU A 141 15.73 -5.34 -23.64
CA LEU A 141 14.52 -6.16 -23.75
C LEU A 141 13.34 -5.41 -24.38
N GLY A 142 13.43 -4.11 -24.50
CA GLY A 142 12.40 -3.30 -25.13
C GLY A 142 12.78 -1.84 -25.28
N THR A 143 12.08 -1.20 -26.21
CA THR A 143 12.28 0.22 -26.54
C THR A 143 10.92 0.89 -26.79
N VAL A 144 10.24 1.24 -25.70
CA VAL A 144 8.89 1.78 -25.72
C VAL A 144 8.90 3.21 -26.26
N ARG A 145 8.15 3.42 -27.32
CA ARG A 145 7.98 4.72 -27.96
C ARG A 145 7.11 5.65 -27.10
N ARG A 146 7.09 6.90 -27.43
CA ARG A 146 6.13 7.82 -26.84
C ARG A 146 4.76 7.64 -27.49
N TYR A 147 3.75 7.36 -26.68
CA TYR A 147 2.36 7.25 -27.08
C TYR A 147 1.58 8.49 -26.56
N PRO A 148 1.36 9.53 -27.41
CA PRO A 148 0.74 10.79 -26.96
C PRO A 148 -0.68 10.63 -26.45
N ASN A 149 -1.38 9.58 -26.90
CA ASN A 149 -2.77 9.32 -26.55
C ASN A 149 -2.92 8.48 -25.28
N ILE A 150 -1.85 7.80 -24.85
CA ILE A 150 -1.86 7.02 -23.61
C ILE A 150 -1.44 7.96 -22.47
N ASN A 151 -2.38 8.31 -21.62
CA ASN A 151 -2.13 9.18 -20.47
C ASN A 151 -2.77 8.59 -19.23
N MET A 152 -1.94 8.22 -18.26
CA MET A 152 -2.42 7.81 -16.94
C MET A 152 -2.77 9.08 -16.15
N PRO A 153 -4.03 9.25 -15.72
CA PRO A 153 -4.40 10.42 -14.93
C PRO A 153 -3.71 10.41 -13.56
N GLU A 154 -3.18 11.57 -13.21
CA GLU A 154 -2.45 11.78 -11.96
C GLU A 154 -3.18 12.78 -11.07
N ARG A 155 -3.00 12.65 -9.77
CA ARG A 155 -3.38 13.61 -8.74
C ARG A 155 -2.15 14.09 -7.97
N HIS A 156 -2.40 14.89 -6.91
CA HIS A 156 -1.34 15.39 -6.04
C HIS A 156 -0.46 14.30 -5.39
N LEU A 157 -0.95 13.07 -5.32
CA LEU A 157 -0.34 11.92 -4.64
C LEU A 157 0.11 10.80 -5.58
N GLY A 158 0.15 11.03 -6.88
CA GLY A 158 0.48 10.00 -7.87
C GLY A 158 -0.71 9.64 -8.77
N LEU A 159 -0.77 8.41 -9.22
CA LEU A 159 -1.83 7.92 -10.12
C LEU A 159 -3.20 7.94 -9.45
N LEU A 160 -4.25 8.00 -10.26
CA LEU A 160 -5.62 7.86 -9.79
C LEU A 160 -5.87 6.42 -9.33
N PRO A 161 -6.44 6.19 -8.11
CA PRO A 161 -6.79 4.84 -7.67
C PRO A 161 -7.72 4.12 -8.66
N ALA A 162 -7.52 2.82 -8.83
CA ALA A 162 -8.31 2.01 -9.77
C ALA A 162 -9.82 2.14 -9.54
N ALA A 163 -10.27 2.22 -8.28
CA ALA A 163 -11.68 2.35 -7.91
C ALA A 163 -12.32 3.67 -8.38
N GLU A 164 -11.51 4.71 -8.66
CA GLU A 164 -11.97 6.02 -9.10
C GLU A 164 -11.81 6.24 -10.62
N HIS A 165 -11.16 5.29 -11.32
CA HIS A 165 -10.81 5.45 -12.72
C HIS A 165 -11.91 4.96 -13.65
N GLY A 166 -12.69 5.89 -14.23
CA GLY A 166 -13.62 5.56 -15.32
C GLY A 166 -12.85 5.22 -16.61
N GLY A 167 -13.02 3.99 -17.14
CA GLY A 167 -12.39 3.54 -18.39
C GLY A 167 -10.96 2.97 -18.24
N LEU A 168 -10.59 2.53 -17.03
CA LEU A 168 -9.29 1.92 -16.76
C LEU A 168 -9.03 0.68 -17.63
N GLU A 169 -10.03 -0.15 -17.87
CA GLU A 169 -9.90 -1.35 -18.71
C GLU A 169 -9.43 -1.01 -20.13
N GLY A 170 -10.03 -0.02 -20.77
CA GLY A 170 -9.63 0.43 -22.11
C GLY A 170 -8.21 0.99 -22.13
N LEU A 171 -7.80 1.73 -21.09
CA LEU A 171 -6.44 2.23 -20.96
C LEU A 171 -5.42 1.09 -20.78
N ILE A 172 -5.76 0.06 -20.01
CA ILE A 172 -4.92 -1.13 -19.85
C ILE A 172 -4.79 -1.90 -21.17
N GLU A 173 -5.84 -2.00 -21.98
CA GLU A 173 -5.78 -2.60 -23.31
C GLU A 173 -4.82 -1.83 -24.23
N GLU A 174 -4.89 -0.49 -24.25
CA GLU A 174 -3.96 0.35 -25.03
C GLU A 174 -2.51 0.19 -24.57
N LEU A 175 -2.26 0.18 -23.25
CA LEU A 175 -0.94 -0.07 -22.66
C LEU A 175 -0.42 -1.46 -23.01
N THR A 176 -1.29 -2.48 -22.95
CA THR A 176 -0.94 -3.86 -23.31
C THR A 176 -0.51 -3.96 -24.76
N ALA A 177 -1.24 -3.32 -25.69
CA ALA A 177 -0.89 -3.30 -27.10
C ALA A 177 0.47 -2.62 -27.34
N ALA A 178 0.72 -1.48 -26.67
CA ALA A 178 1.98 -0.74 -26.77
C ALA A 178 3.17 -1.58 -26.25
N VAL A 179 3.02 -2.24 -25.11
CA VAL A 179 4.06 -3.11 -24.53
C VAL A 179 4.29 -4.33 -25.41
N ALA A 180 3.25 -4.97 -25.92
CA ALA A 180 3.38 -6.14 -26.81
C ALA A 180 4.09 -5.82 -28.13
N GLU A 181 3.96 -4.57 -28.63
CA GLU A 181 4.67 -4.14 -29.83
C GLU A 181 6.14 -3.80 -29.58
N ASP A 182 6.44 -3.15 -28.44
CA ASP A 182 7.72 -2.48 -28.20
C ASP A 182 8.66 -3.28 -27.26
N VAL A 183 8.21 -4.40 -26.66
CA VAL A 183 8.98 -5.22 -25.70
C VAL A 183 9.07 -6.67 -26.19
N ASP A 184 10.27 -7.23 -26.15
CA ASP A 184 10.52 -8.65 -26.43
C ASP A 184 10.10 -9.51 -25.23
N LEU A 185 8.83 -9.92 -25.25
CA LEU A 185 8.22 -10.71 -24.18
C LEU A 185 8.87 -12.09 -24.04
N ASP A 186 9.36 -12.69 -25.13
CA ASP A 186 10.02 -14.02 -25.07
C ASP A 186 11.36 -13.94 -24.34
N ARG A 187 12.17 -12.91 -24.61
CA ARG A 187 13.41 -12.64 -23.86
C ARG A 187 13.12 -12.30 -22.40
N LEU A 188 12.08 -11.53 -22.12
CA LEU A 188 11.66 -11.20 -20.75
C LEU A 188 11.26 -12.46 -19.98
N LEU A 189 10.47 -13.35 -20.61
CA LEU A 189 10.11 -14.65 -20.03
C LEU A 189 11.33 -15.56 -19.83
N ALA A 190 12.32 -15.53 -20.73
CA ALA A 190 13.57 -16.27 -20.56
C ALA A 190 14.32 -15.79 -19.31
N VAL A 191 14.46 -14.46 -19.12
CA VAL A 191 15.05 -13.89 -17.89
C VAL A 191 14.32 -14.36 -16.63
N ALA A 192 13.00 -14.40 -16.66
CA ALA A 192 12.21 -14.87 -15.52
C ALA A 192 12.43 -16.37 -15.22
N ARG A 193 12.58 -17.20 -16.26
CA ARG A 193 12.84 -18.66 -16.13
C ARG A 193 14.24 -18.97 -15.60
N ASP A 194 15.19 -18.08 -15.86
CA ASP A 194 16.57 -18.20 -15.38
C ASP A 194 16.74 -17.72 -13.93
N ALA A 195 15.68 -17.20 -13.31
CA ALA A 195 15.70 -16.82 -11.90
C ALA A 195 16.02 -18.05 -11.03
N PRO A 196 16.96 -17.95 -10.06
CA PRO A 196 17.29 -19.08 -9.18
C PRO A 196 16.03 -19.50 -8.39
N PRO A 197 15.88 -20.80 -8.12
CA PRO A 197 14.81 -21.26 -7.24
C PRO A 197 15.04 -20.69 -5.84
N LEU A 198 13.98 -20.17 -5.25
CA LEU A 198 14.03 -19.77 -3.85
C LEU A 198 14.11 -21.04 -2.98
N GLU A 199 15.02 -21.04 -2.03
CA GLU A 199 15.04 -22.09 -1.02
C GLU A 199 13.73 -21.98 -0.21
N GLU A 200 13.01 -23.10 -0.09
CA GLU A 200 11.82 -23.22 0.74
C GLU A 200 12.21 -22.95 2.20
N LYS A 201 12.15 -21.69 2.62
CA LYS A 201 12.30 -21.38 4.03
C LYS A 201 11.02 -21.79 4.75
N ARG A 202 11.22 -22.39 5.91
CA ARG A 202 10.18 -22.85 6.82
C ARG A 202 9.02 -21.87 6.84
N THR A 203 7.87 -22.35 6.46
CA THR A 203 6.59 -21.64 6.65
C THR A 203 6.57 -21.06 8.06
N VAL A 204 6.35 -19.76 8.16
CA VAL A 204 6.06 -19.13 9.45
C VAL A 204 4.93 -19.94 10.08
N GLU A 205 5.12 -20.39 11.32
CA GLU A 205 4.16 -21.26 12.01
C GLU A 205 2.76 -20.68 11.86
N ARG A 206 1.83 -21.49 11.34
CA ARG A 206 0.42 -21.09 11.29
C ARG A 206 -0.02 -20.69 12.69
N PRO A 207 -0.77 -19.59 12.85
CA PRO A 207 -1.23 -19.17 14.16
C PRO A 207 -1.99 -20.32 14.84
N LYS A 208 -1.59 -20.69 16.05
CA LYS A 208 -2.29 -21.73 16.84
C LYS A 208 -3.67 -21.25 17.29
N GLU A 209 -3.90 -19.94 17.30
CA GLU A 209 -5.13 -19.28 17.72
C GLU A 209 -6.00 -19.01 16.50
N SER A 210 -7.24 -19.47 16.53
CA SER A 210 -8.22 -19.23 15.48
C SER A 210 -9.46 -18.59 16.09
N PHE A 211 -9.90 -17.49 15.49
CA PHE A 211 -11.09 -16.75 15.90
C PHE A 211 -12.28 -17.11 15.01
N ARG A 212 -13.51 -16.95 15.54
CA ARG A 212 -14.75 -17.07 14.77
C ARG A 212 -15.52 -15.78 14.91
N VAL A 213 -15.06 -14.77 14.21
CA VAL A 213 -15.58 -13.40 14.30
C VAL A 213 -15.88 -12.87 12.91
N ARG A 214 -16.84 -11.96 12.82
CA ARG A 214 -17.21 -11.25 11.58
C ARG A 214 -16.73 -9.81 11.67
N VAL A 215 -15.83 -9.42 10.78
CA VAL A 215 -15.26 -8.07 10.73
C VAL A 215 -15.81 -7.35 9.51
N ALA A 216 -16.55 -6.26 9.75
CA ALA A 216 -16.99 -5.37 8.67
C ALA A 216 -15.81 -4.52 8.19
N VAL A 217 -15.53 -4.56 6.88
CA VAL A 217 -14.44 -3.80 6.23
C VAL A 217 -15.04 -2.75 5.31
N GLY A 218 -14.83 -1.48 5.61
CA GLY A 218 -15.32 -0.38 4.77
C GLY A 218 -14.50 -0.26 3.49
N ARG A 219 -15.09 -0.58 2.33
CA ARG A 219 -14.36 -0.59 1.05
C ARG A 219 -15.20 -0.02 -0.08
N ASP A 220 -14.77 1.13 -0.61
CA ASP A 220 -15.33 1.81 -1.77
C ASP A 220 -14.31 2.80 -2.36
N GLU A 221 -14.76 3.74 -3.18
CA GLU A 221 -13.88 4.73 -3.82
C GLU A 221 -13.21 5.68 -2.81
N ALA A 222 -13.84 5.92 -1.65
CA ALA A 222 -13.28 6.76 -0.58
C ALA A 222 -12.35 5.99 0.37
N PHE A 223 -12.52 4.66 0.47
CA PHE A 223 -11.82 3.80 1.43
C PHE A 223 -11.30 2.55 0.72
N ASN A 224 -10.14 2.64 0.08
CA ASN A 224 -9.58 1.54 -0.72
C ASN A 224 -8.10 1.24 -0.39
N PHE A 225 -7.52 1.91 0.61
CA PHE A 225 -6.14 1.69 1.02
C PHE A 225 -6.05 0.63 2.10
N TYR A 226 -5.81 -0.60 1.66
CA TYR A 226 -5.57 -1.77 2.49
C TYR A 226 -4.37 -2.52 1.96
N TYR A 227 -3.52 -3.01 2.86
CA TYR A 227 -2.59 -4.07 2.49
C TYR A 227 -3.38 -5.37 2.35
N GLN A 228 -3.35 -5.99 1.19
CA GLN A 228 -4.08 -7.26 0.97
C GLN A 228 -3.62 -8.32 1.97
N ASP A 229 -2.31 -8.40 2.25
CA ASP A 229 -1.77 -9.31 3.27
C ASP A 229 -2.32 -9.09 4.68
N SER A 230 -2.74 -7.87 5.01
CA SER A 230 -3.40 -7.60 6.29
C SER A 230 -4.80 -8.22 6.34
N LEU A 231 -5.54 -8.13 5.25
CA LEU A 231 -6.87 -8.75 5.12
C LEU A 231 -6.76 -10.28 5.13
N ASP A 232 -5.88 -10.84 4.31
CA ASP A 232 -5.61 -12.28 4.24
C ASP A 232 -5.18 -12.83 5.60
N TYR A 233 -4.36 -12.08 6.36
CA TYR A 233 -3.92 -12.51 7.68
C TYR A 233 -5.05 -12.53 8.72
N LEU A 234 -6.00 -11.58 8.64
CA LEU A 234 -7.20 -11.63 9.48
C LEU A 234 -8.06 -12.87 9.16
N GLU A 235 -8.21 -13.22 7.88
CA GLU A 235 -8.93 -14.43 7.45
C GLU A 235 -8.19 -15.71 7.88
N GLU A 236 -6.87 -15.76 7.78
CA GLU A 236 -6.05 -16.88 8.28
C GLU A 236 -6.20 -17.09 9.80
N LEU A 237 -6.40 -16.01 10.53
CA LEU A 237 -6.71 -16.04 11.95
C LEU A 237 -8.16 -16.43 12.24
N GLY A 238 -8.99 -16.65 11.21
CA GLY A 238 -10.37 -17.13 11.31
C GLY A 238 -11.44 -16.04 11.33
N ALA A 239 -11.12 -14.81 10.92
CA ALA A 239 -12.12 -13.77 10.70
C ALA A 239 -12.86 -13.99 9.38
N GLU A 240 -14.18 -13.81 9.38
CA GLU A 240 -14.99 -13.62 8.18
C GLU A 240 -15.02 -12.11 7.86
N LEU A 241 -14.49 -11.70 6.70
CA LEU A 241 -14.53 -10.31 6.27
C LEU A 241 -15.81 -10.01 5.52
N VAL A 242 -16.55 -9.01 5.98
CA VAL A 242 -17.81 -8.56 5.39
C VAL A 242 -17.63 -7.14 4.87
N PHE A 243 -17.50 -7.00 3.54
CA PHE A 243 -17.28 -5.68 2.93
C PHE A 243 -18.58 -4.86 2.90
N PHE A 244 -18.45 -3.56 3.15
CA PHE A 244 -19.54 -2.58 3.02
C PHE A 244 -18.99 -1.25 2.50
N SER A 245 -19.87 -0.42 1.95
CA SER A 245 -19.51 0.87 1.40
C SER A 245 -20.02 2.03 2.26
N PRO A 246 -19.17 2.78 2.95
CA PRO A 246 -19.59 4.01 3.60
C PRO A 246 -20.24 5.05 2.67
N LEU A 247 -19.90 5.02 1.37
CA LEU A 247 -20.48 5.92 0.36
C LEU A 247 -21.85 5.49 -0.16
N HIS A 248 -22.09 4.18 -0.30
CA HIS A 248 -23.25 3.68 -1.05
C HIS A 248 -24.25 2.94 -0.19
N ASP A 249 -23.81 2.30 0.91
CA ASP A 249 -24.70 1.60 1.82
C ASP A 249 -25.29 2.57 2.86
N SER A 250 -26.50 2.27 3.34
CA SER A 250 -27.13 3.05 4.40
C SER A 250 -26.70 2.63 5.81
N PHE A 251 -26.24 1.38 5.97
CA PHE A 251 -25.96 0.82 7.30
C PHE A 251 -24.72 -0.06 7.29
N VAL A 252 -24.05 -0.11 8.44
CA VAL A 252 -23.05 -1.13 8.73
C VAL A 252 -23.72 -2.50 8.73
N PRO A 253 -23.11 -3.56 8.16
CA PRO A 253 -23.67 -4.91 8.15
C PRO A 253 -24.05 -5.39 9.54
N GLY A 254 -25.18 -6.09 9.65
CA GLY A 254 -25.63 -6.68 10.91
C GLY A 254 -24.83 -7.93 11.30
N GLY A 255 -24.83 -8.24 12.62
CA GLY A 255 -24.19 -9.47 13.15
C GLY A 255 -22.67 -9.48 12.99
N ILE A 256 -22.04 -8.32 13.07
CA ILE A 256 -20.58 -8.15 13.07
C ILE A 256 -20.03 -8.06 14.49
N ASP A 257 -18.78 -8.45 14.64
CA ASP A 257 -18.04 -8.42 15.88
C ASP A 257 -16.98 -7.31 15.93
N GLY A 258 -16.65 -6.69 14.77
CA GLY A 258 -15.69 -5.60 14.66
C GLY A 258 -15.84 -4.81 13.38
N ILE A 259 -15.24 -3.62 13.33
CA ILE A 259 -15.15 -2.78 12.12
C ILE A 259 -13.68 -2.45 11.84
N TYR A 260 -13.28 -2.56 10.58
CA TYR A 260 -12.01 -2.03 10.06
C TYR A 260 -12.29 -1.03 8.94
N LEU A 261 -11.93 0.24 9.17
CA LEU A 261 -11.98 1.32 8.19
C LEU A 261 -10.55 1.68 7.77
N GLY A 262 -10.16 1.31 6.56
CA GLY A 262 -8.85 1.63 6.01
C GLY A 262 -8.73 3.08 5.56
N GLY A 263 -7.60 3.38 4.93
CA GLY A 263 -7.36 4.67 4.32
C GLY A 263 -7.99 4.84 2.96
N GLY A 264 -7.66 5.95 2.34
CA GLY A 264 -8.17 6.38 1.04
C GLY A 264 -8.22 7.89 0.93
N PHE A 265 -9.05 8.39 0.02
CA PHE A 265 -9.24 9.82 -0.22
C PHE A 265 -10.67 10.27 0.11
N PRO A 266 -11.13 10.19 1.37
CA PRO A 266 -12.49 10.60 1.74
C PRO A 266 -12.77 12.09 1.45
N GLU A 267 -11.72 12.95 1.41
CA GLU A 267 -11.84 14.36 1.08
C GLU A 267 -12.40 14.61 -0.33
N MET A 268 -12.28 13.66 -1.22
CA MET A 268 -12.85 13.73 -2.57
C MET A 268 -14.37 13.48 -2.58
N PHE A 269 -14.89 12.87 -1.51
CA PHE A 269 -16.28 12.40 -1.42
C PHE A 269 -17.06 13.01 -0.27
N LEU A 270 -16.55 14.09 0.37
CA LEU A 270 -17.11 14.67 1.59
C LEU A 270 -18.60 15.00 1.52
N THR A 271 -19.06 15.53 0.38
CA THR A 271 -20.48 15.84 0.19
C THR A 271 -21.37 14.60 0.28
N ARG A 272 -20.92 13.46 -0.28
CA ARG A 272 -21.67 12.20 -0.24
C ARG A 272 -21.61 11.59 1.16
N LEU A 273 -20.42 11.48 1.74
CA LEU A 273 -20.21 10.95 3.09
C LEU A 273 -20.99 11.74 4.15
N ALA A 274 -20.97 13.08 4.11
CA ALA A 274 -21.70 13.91 5.05
C ALA A 274 -23.22 13.79 4.90
N ARG A 275 -23.74 13.56 3.68
CA ARG A 275 -25.17 13.35 3.42
C ARG A 275 -25.69 11.97 3.79
N ASN A 276 -24.82 10.98 3.91
CA ASN A 276 -25.19 9.63 4.30
C ASN A 276 -25.40 9.54 5.81
N LEU A 277 -26.53 10.13 6.27
CA LEU A 277 -26.85 10.24 7.70
C LEU A 277 -27.06 8.86 8.33
N ASP A 278 -27.74 7.96 7.61
CA ASP A 278 -28.07 6.63 8.08
C ASP A 278 -26.79 5.82 8.38
N MET A 279 -25.79 5.86 7.49
CA MET A 279 -24.49 5.19 7.72
C MET A 279 -23.76 5.81 8.91
N ARG A 280 -23.73 7.15 9.03
CA ARG A 280 -23.08 7.83 10.17
C ARG A 280 -23.75 7.46 11.49
N ASP A 281 -25.06 7.41 11.53
CA ASP A 281 -25.83 7.01 12.71
C ASP A 281 -25.63 5.51 13.03
N SER A 282 -25.59 4.65 12.00
CA SER A 282 -25.27 3.23 12.15
C SER A 282 -23.88 3.02 12.78
N LEU A 283 -22.86 3.75 12.33
CA LEU A 283 -21.51 3.71 12.93
C LEU A 283 -21.53 4.15 14.40
N ARG A 284 -22.28 5.20 14.73
CA ARG A 284 -22.42 5.69 16.12
C ARG A 284 -23.08 4.63 17.02
N HIS A 285 -24.16 4.03 16.54
CA HIS A 285 -24.84 2.97 17.29
C HIS A 285 -23.92 1.75 17.50
N THR A 286 -23.19 1.36 16.47
CA THR A 286 -22.22 0.25 16.55
C THR A 286 -21.11 0.56 17.57
N ALA A 287 -20.57 1.78 17.59
CA ALA A 287 -19.58 2.19 18.58
C ALA A 287 -20.12 2.21 20.01
N VAL A 288 -21.35 2.75 20.21
CA VAL A 288 -22.02 2.80 21.54
C VAL A 288 -22.31 1.41 22.05
N SER A 289 -22.67 0.44 21.18
CA SER A 289 -22.88 -0.93 21.57
C SER A 289 -21.59 -1.69 21.90
N GLY A 290 -20.42 -1.03 21.84
CA GLY A 290 -19.13 -1.58 22.29
C GLY A 290 -18.41 -2.44 21.26
N ILE A 291 -18.86 -2.49 19.99
CA ILE A 291 -18.15 -3.19 18.91
C ILE A 291 -16.80 -2.49 18.67
N PRO A 292 -15.68 -3.22 18.62
CA PRO A 292 -14.37 -2.69 18.30
C PRO A 292 -14.32 -2.04 16.92
N ILE A 293 -13.74 -0.83 16.84
CA ILE A 293 -13.55 -0.10 15.60
C ILE A 293 -12.06 0.25 15.46
N TYR A 294 -11.45 -0.26 14.43
CA TYR A 294 -10.11 0.14 13.99
C TYR A 294 -10.20 1.01 12.74
N ALA A 295 -9.55 2.17 12.74
CA ALA A 295 -9.57 3.10 11.62
C ALA A 295 -8.18 3.65 11.30
N GLU A 296 -7.82 3.64 10.01
CA GLU A 296 -6.56 4.16 9.49
C GLU A 296 -6.80 5.36 8.57
N CYS A 297 -5.99 6.40 8.70
CA CYS A 297 -5.89 7.56 7.81
C CYS A 297 -7.26 8.13 7.37
N GLY A 298 -7.73 7.78 6.17
CA GLY A 298 -9.05 8.18 5.68
C GLY A 298 -10.20 7.75 6.61
N GLY A 299 -10.08 6.56 7.22
CA GLY A 299 -11.01 6.07 8.23
C GLY A 299 -11.03 6.95 9.49
N LEU A 300 -9.84 7.36 10.00
CA LEU A 300 -9.76 8.36 11.08
C LEU A 300 -10.46 9.67 10.68
N MET A 301 -10.20 10.15 9.46
CA MET A 301 -10.80 11.40 8.97
C MET A 301 -12.34 11.31 9.00
N TYR A 302 -12.91 10.21 8.50
CA TYR A 302 -14.36 10.02 8.48
C TYR A 302 -14.98 9.89 9.87
N LEU A 303 -14.25 9.28 10.82
CA LEU A 303 -14.72 9.15 12.21
C LEU A 303 -14.63 10.45 13.04
N ALA A 304 -13.90 11.46 12.58
CA ALA A 304 -13.82 12.76 13.26
C ALA A 304 -15.19 13.47 13.32
N GLU A 305 -15.30 14.50 14.17
CA GLU A 305 -16.51 15.32 14.24
C GLU A 305 -16.74 16.09 12.95
N LYS A 306 -15.67 16.67 12.39
CA LYS A 306 -15.72 17.55 11.22
C LYS A 306 -14.50 17.35 10.32
N ILE A 307 -14.72 17.59 9.04
CA ILE A 307 -13.65 17.65 8.03
C ILE A 307 -13.78 18.99 7.31
N VAL A 308 -12.68 19.74 7.28
CA VAL A 308 -12.57 21.01 6.54
C VAL A 308 -11.74 20.74 5.29
N ASP A 309 -12.34 20.95 4.13
CA ASP A 309 -11.68 20.69 2.84
C ASP A 309 -10.64 21.78 2.46
N PHE A 310 -10.06 21.67 1.28
CA PHE A 310 -9.05 22.62 0.77
C PHE A 310 -9.60 24.03 0.55
N GLU A 311 -10.93 24.19 0.33
CA GLU A 311 -11.62 25.44 0.15
C GLU A 311 -12.16 26.02 1.47
N GLY A 312 -11.93 25.34 2.60
CA GLY A 312 -12.40 25.77 3.91
C GLY A 312 -13.86 25.43 4.18
N ARG A 313 -14.53 24.63 3.34
CA ARG A 313 -15.90 24.15 3.58
C ARG A 313 -15.89 23.08 4.66
N VAL A 314 -16.87 23.13 5.55
CA VAL A 314 -16.98 22.21 6.69
C VAL A 314 -18.00 21.13 6.39
N PHE A 315 -17.60 19.89 6.62
CA PHE A 315 -18.45 18.70 6.48
C PHE A 315 -18.48 17.92 7.79
N GLU A 316 -19.65 17.40 8.13
CA GLU A 316 -19.81 16.58 9.32
C GLU A 316 -19.27 15.16 9.07
N GLY A 317 -18.42 14.66 9.95
CA GLY A 317 -17.97 13.27 9.98
C GLY A 317 -18.91 12.40 10.83
N ALA A 318 -18.47 11.17 11.15
CA ALA A 318 -19.25 10.28 12.01
C ALA A 318 -19.30 10.73 13.49
N GLY A 319 -18.40 11.62 13.93
CA GLY A 319 -18.42 12.22 15.27
C GLY A 319 -18.04 11.26 16.40
N LEU A 320 -17.27 10.20 16.09
CA LEU A 320 -16.78 9.23 17.07
C LEU A 320 -15.43 9.63 17.66
N VAL A 321 -14.64 10.36 16.90
CA VAL A 321 -13.34 10.89 17.29
C VAL A 321 -13.48 12.39 17.52
N PRO A 322 -13.29 12.90 18.75
CA PRO A 322 -13.37 14.34 19.03
C PRO A 322 -12.32 15.14 18.26
N GLY A 323 -12.75 16.27 17.71
CA GLY A 323 -11.89 17.18 16.97
C GLY A 323 -12.23 17.26 15.49
N SER A 324 -11.46 18.08 14.78
CA SER A 324 -11.68 18.37 13.37
C SER A 324 -10.45 18.01 12.53
N ILE A 325 -10.69 17.48 11.36
CA ILE A 325 -9.68 17.27 10.33
C ILE A 325 -9.64 18.50 9.43
N GLN A 326 -8.45 19.03 9.18
CA GLN A 326 -8.24 20.14 8.26
C GLN A 326 -7.31 19.74 7.14
N MET A 327 -7.78 19.79 5.90
CA MET A 327 -6.97 19.56 4.73
C MET A 327 -5.91 20.65 4.57
N GLN A 328 -4.69 20.27 4.17
CA GLN A 328 -3.54 21.16 4.03
C GLN A 328 -3.05 21.20 2.60
N PRO A 329 -2.63 22.35 2.06
CA PRO A 329 -2.13 22.47 0.70
C PRO A 329 -0.76 21.80 0.50
N LYS A 330 -0.08 21.45 1.58
CA LYS A 330 1.22 20.77 1.58
C LYS A 330 1.12 19.43 2.29
N LEU A 331 1.96 18.50 1.87
CA LEU A 331 2.09 17.20 2.50
C LEU A 331 2.48 17.36 3.97
N GLU A 332 1.62 16.90 4.87
CA GLU A 332 1.79 17.03 6.33
C GLU A 332 2.68 15.90 6.88
N ALA A 333 2.44 14.68 6.45
CA ALA A 333 3.26 13.53 6.86
C ALA A 333 3.57 12.61 5.68
N LEU A 334 4.78 12.03 5.72
CA LEU A 334 5.24 11.00 4.78
C LEU A 334 6.34 10.18 5.42
N GLY A 335 6.23 8.87 5.32
CA GLY A 335 7.32 7.94 5.57
C GLY A 335 7.01 6.89 6.61
N TYR A 336 7.96 6.02 6.79
CA TYR A 336 7.91 4.96 7.80
C TYR A 336 8.00 5.52 9.21
N VAL A 337 7.16 4.98 10.08
CA VAL A 337 7.11 5.38 11.50
C VAL A 337 7.06 4.17 12.42
N THR A 338 7.75 4.30 13.56
CA THR A 338 7.53 3.44 14.71
C THR A 338 6.52 4.13 15.62
N ALA A 339 5.34 3.53 15.75
CA ALA A 339 4.25 3.99 16.59
C ALA A 339 4.34 3.30 17.96
N LYS A 340 4.82 4.03 18.96
CA LYS A 340 4.88 3.54 20.35
C LYS A 340 3.57 3.83 21.05
N SER A 341 2.85 2.78 21.43
CA SER A 341 1.58 2.90 22.15
C SER A 341 1.78 3.61 23.50
N VAL A 342 0.94 4.60 23.77
CA VAL A 342 0.93 5.31 25.07
C VAL A 342 -0.35 5.05 25.87
N THR A 343 -1.39 4.57 25.19
CA THR A 343 -2.67 4.20 25.76
C THR A 343 -3.00 2.77 25.36
N GLU A 344 -3.54 1.98 26.29
CA GLU A 344 -4.08 0.66 25.94
C GLU A 344 -5.14 0.79 24.85
N SER A 345 -5.05 -0.05 23.83
CA SER A 345 -5.94 -0.04 22.69
C SER A 345 -6.28 -1.46 22.23
N ILE A 346 -7.19 -1.57 21.29
CA ILE A 346 -7.54 -2.85 20.66
C ILE A 346 -6.41 -3.47 19.83
N LEU A 347 -5.29 -2.78 19.62
CA LEU A 347 -4.11 -3.29 18.88
C LEU A 347 -2.88 -3.47 19.75
N ALA A 348 -2.68 -2.62 20.77
CA ALA A 348 -1.42 -2.58 21.51
C ALA A 348 -1.60 -2.18 22.97
N GLN A 349 -0.69 -2.69 23.82
CA GLN A 349 -0.52 -2.26 25.20
C GLN A 349 0.45 -1.07 25.29
N PRO A 350 0.35 -0.22 26.34
CA PRO A 350 1.29 0.86 26.55
C PRO A 350 2.76 0.39 26.54
N GLY A 351 3.59 1.08 25.78
CA GLY A 351 5.01 0.77 25.62
C GLY A 351 5.35 -0.15 24.44
N GLU A 352 4.39 -0.83 23.85
CA GLU A 352 4.61 -1.64 22.64
C GLU A 352 4.79 -0.75 21.41
N GLU A 353 5.57 -1.25 20.47
CA GLU A 353 5.94 -0.56 19.24
C GLU A 353 5.38 -1.30 18.03
N LEU A 354 4.69 -0.55 17.16
CA LEU A 354 4.16 -1.02 15.88
C LEU A 354 4.88 -0.29 14.76
N ARG A 355 5.19 -1.00 13.68
CA ARG A 355 5.76 -0.40 12.48
C ARG A 355 4.67 -0.14 11.46
N GLY A 356 4.67 1.06 10.89
CA GLY A 356 3.70 1.48 9.90
C GLY A 356 4.21 2.61 9.03
N HIS A 357 3.31 3.16 8.25
CA HIS A 357 3.59 4.24 7.30
C HIS A 357 2.54 5.34 7.43
N GLU A 358 2.96 6.60 7.33
CA GLU A 358 2.08 7.76 7.24
C GLU A 358 2.18 8.39 5.85
N PHE A 359 1.04 8.81 5.32
CA PHE A 359 0.97 9.58 4.07
C PHE A 359 -0.34 10.37 4.02
N HIS A 360 -0.32 11.65 4.43
CA HIS A 360 -1.54 12.46 4.43
C HIS A 360 -1.27 13.96 4.27
N TYR A 361 -2.29 14.65 3.72
CA TYR A 361 -2.35 16.11 3.53
C TYR A 361 -3.29 16.77 4.54
N SER A 362 -3.65 16.12 5.61
CA SER A 362 -4.56 16.64 6.59
C SER A 362 -3.94 16.66 7.98
N LYS A 363 -4.49 17.53 8.84
CA LYS A 363 -4.08 17.68 10.23
C LYS A 363 -5.30 17.60 11.14
N MET A 364 -5.15 16.83 12.21
CA MET A 364 -6.16 16.77 13.24
C MET A 364 -5.98 17.90 14.26
N THR A 365 -7.05 18.61 14.61
CA THR A 365 -7.08 19.71 15.58
C THR A 365 -8.18 19.49 16.62
N GLY A 366 -8.01 20.05 17.82
CA GLY A 366 -9.04 19.99 18.89
C GLY A 366 -9.17 18.64 19.58
N ARG A 367 -8.20 17.73 19.41
CA ARG A 367 -8.20 16.42 20.06
C ARG A 367 -7.82 16.54 21.55
N PRO A 368 -8.53 15.83 22.47
CA PRO A 368 -8.12 15.73 23.87
C PRO A 368 -6.80 14.94 24.02
N ASP A 369 -5.82 15.48 24.73
CA ASP A 369 -4.51 14.81 24.94
C ASP A 369 -4.62 13.48 25.69
N LEU A 370 -5.62 13.31 26.55
CA LEU A 370 -5.86 12.12 27.37
C LEU A 370 -6.20 10.84 26.55
N CYS A 371 -6.48 10.99 25.26
CA CYS A 371 -6.87 9.87 24.39
C CYS A 371 -5.85 9.65 23.25
N THR A 372 -4.62 10.10 23.40
CA THR A 372 -3.56 9.87 22.43
C THR A 372 -3.23 8.38 22.33
N ALA A 373 -3.24 7.84 21.10
CA ALA A 373 -2.90 6.43 20.86
C ALA A 373 -1.39 6.20 20.90
N TYR A 374 -0.63 7.03 20.20
CA TYR A 374 0.79 6.79 19.91
C TYR A 374 1.69 8.00 20.15
N LYS A 375 2.96 7.71 20.42
CA LYS A 375 4.10 8.58 20.14
C LYS A 375 4.83 8.03 18.93
N LEU A 376 5.03 8.87 17.90
CA LEU A 376 5.64 8.48 16.65
C LEU A 376 7.11 8.86 16.58
N TYR A 377 7.90 7.96 16.00
CA TYR A 377 9.32 8.13 15.72
C TYR A 377 9.59 7.83 14.26
N GLY A 378 10.38 8.66 13.60
CA GLY A 378 10.60 8.58 12.15
C GLY A 378 9.57 9.36 11.32
N GLY A 379 9.58 9.16 10.00
CA GLY A 379 8.77 9.95 9.06
C GLY A 379 9.18 11.42 9.01
N ARG A 380 8.30 12.28 8.50
CA ARG A 380 8.46 13.74 8.60
C ARG A 380 7.97 14.21 9.98
N GLY A 381 8.72 15.13 10.57
CA GLY A 381 8.39 15.73 11.87
C GLY A 381 9.41 15.37 12.96
N HIS A 382 9.14 15.83 14.18
CA HIS A 382 9.99 15.54 15.34
C HIS A 382 9.63 14.19 15.96
N ASP A 383 10.62 13.49 16.46
CA ASP A 383 10.44 12.25 17.20
C ASP A 383 9.68 12.49 18.51
N GLY A 384 8.80 11.55 18.86
CA GLY A 384 7.95 11.64 20.05
C GLY A 384 6.70 12.49 19.88
N ARG A 385 6.36 12.91 18.64
CA ARG A 385 5.08 13.59 18.34
C ARG A 385 3.89 12.69 18.67
N THR A 386 2.85 13.30 19.23
CA THR A 386 1.63 12.58 19.60
C THR A 386 0.71 12.39 18.40
N GLU A 387 0.13 11.20 18.26
CA GLU A 387 -0.75 10.88 17.16
C GLU A 387 -1.85 9.89 17.58
N GLY A 388 -2.94 9.84 16.80
CA GLY A 388 -4.04 8.91 16.93
C GLY A 388 -4.95 9.17 18.13
N TYR A 389 -6.06 8.46 18.15
CA TYR A 389 -7.06 8.48 19.21
C TYR A 389 -7.38 7.06 19.63
N ALA A 390 -7.24 6.74 20.92
CA ALA A 390 -7.60 5.45 21.49
C ALA A 390 -8.47 5.65 22.72
N LYS A 391 -9.67 5.09 22.69
CA LYS A 391 -10.58 5.13 23.83
C LYS A 391 -11.55 3.95 23.80
N LYS A 392 -11.54 3.14 24.85
CA LYS A 392 -12.36 1.93 24.91
C LYS A 392 -12.07 1.02 23.69
N ASN A 393 -13.09 0.72 22.90
CA ASN A 393 -13.02 -0.17 21.74
C ASN A 393 -12.77 0.58 20.41
N LEU A 394 -12.40 1.86 20.46
CA LEU A 394 -12.11 2.68 19.28
C LEU A 394 -10.63 3.04 19.25
N LEU A 395 -9.98 2.69 18.14
CA LEU A 395 -8.66 3.15 17.77
C LEU A 395 -8.71 3.76 16.38
N ALA A 396 -8.28 5.00 16.24
CA ALA A 396 -8.20 5.70 14.97
C ALA A 396 -6.86 6.46 14.88
N SER A 397 -6.12 6.29 13.79
CA SER A 397 -4.76 6.81 13.63
C SER A 397 -4.49 7.13 12.15
N TYR A 398 -3.59 8.08 11.87
CA TYR A 398 -3.08 8.27 10.51
C TYR A 398 -2.11 7.17 10.08
N VAL A 399 -1.57 6.41 11.03
CA VAL A 399 -0.61 5.34 10.74
C VAL A 399 -1.31 4.16 10.10
N HIS A 400 -0.85 3.77 8.92
CA HIS A 400 -1.23 2.52 8.28
C HIS A 400 -0.33 1.40 8.79
N LEU A 401 -0.93 0.32 9.28
CA LEU A 401 -0.22 -0.84 9.79
C LEU A 401 -0.30 -2.01 8.81
N HIS A 402 0.81 -2.69 8.61
CA HIS A 402 0.80 -3.98 7.93
C HIS A 402 0.59 -5.08 8.99
N LEU A 403 -0.64 -5.63 9.09
CA LEU A 403 -1.03 -6.49 10.22
C LEU A 403 -0.25 -7.81 10.26
N ARG A 404 0.12 -8.40 9.12
CA ARG A 404 1.00 -9.58 9.10
C ARG A 404 2.38 -9.28 9.67
N SER A 405 2.89 -8.07 9.50
CA SER A 405 4.14 -7.60 10.10
C SER A 405 3.99 -7.22 11.58
N ASN A 406 2.77 -7.06 12.05
CA ASN A 406 2.41 -6.78 13.44
C ASN A 406 1.43 -7.84 13.97
N PRO A 407 1.83 -9.12 14.03
CA PRO A 407 0.89 -10.24 14.24
C PRO A 407 0.17 -10.19 15.61
N MET A 408 0.80 -9.60 16.62
CA MET A 408 0.17 -9.41 17.93
C MET A 408 -0.95 -8.37 17.88
N ALA A 409 -0.80 -7.31 17.06
CA ALA A 409 -1.85 -6.30 16.88
C ALA A 409 -3.09 -6.91 16.21
N ALA A 410 -2.90 -7.71 15.14
CA ALA A 410 -4.00 -8.41 14.49
C ALA A 410 -4.75 -9.35 15.46
N ARG A 411 -4.01 -10.14 16.24
CA ARG A 411 -4.62 -11.04 17.24
C ARG A 411 -5.38 -10.30 18.34
N ARG A 412 -4.85 -9.16 18.82
CA ARG A 412 -5.55 -8.33 19.81
C ARG A 412 -6.84 -7.75 19.26
N PHE A 413 -6.81 -7.29 18.01
CA PHE A 413 -8.02 -6.83 17.35
C PHE A 413 -9.09 -7.93 17.33
N LEU A 414 -8.72 -9.13 16.87
CA LEU A 414 -9.69 -10.24 16.81
C LEU A 414 -10.10 -10.75 18.18
N ARG A 415 -9.24 -10.70 19.20
CA ARG A 415 -9.64 -10.97 20.60
C ARG A 415 -10.63 -9.94 21.12
N ALA A 416 -10.43 -8.65 20.82
CA ALA A 416 -11.40 -7.63 21.18
C ALA A 416 -12.75 -7.87 20.50
N CYS A 417 -12.74 -8.33 19.24
CA CYS A 417 -13.95 -8.74 18.53
C CYS A 417 -14.62 -9.96 19.17
N ALA A 418 -13.83 -10.97 19.56
CA ALA A 418 -14.34 -12.21 20.15
C ALA A 418 -14.85 -12.05 21.59
N GLY A 419 -14.22 -11.19 22.39
CA GLY A 419 -14.56 -10.97 23.80
C GLY A 419 -15.96 -10.47 24.04
N ARG A 420 -16.62 -9.97 22.99
CA ARG A 420 -18.02 -9.57 23.05
C ARG A 420 -19.02 -10.72 22.90
N ARG A 421 -18.61 -11.85 22.29
CA ARG A 421 -19.50 -13.02 22.13
C ARG A 421 -19.74 -13.80 23.42
N ASP A 422 -18.85 -13.63 24.40
CA ASP A 422 -18.95 -14.30 25.70
C ASP A 422 -19.83 -13.50 26.70
N GLU A 423 -20.25 -12.28 26.35
CA GLU A 423 -21.07 -11.40 27.18
C GLU A 423 -22.55 -11.34 26.74
N ASP A 424 -22.90 -11.84 25.54
CA ASP A 424 -24.27 -11.95 25.03
C ASP A 424 -24.77 -13.41 25.13
#